data_162b4894e07c156a9076d5215d6a844d
#
_entry.id   162b4894e07c156a9076d5215d6a844d
#
_cell.length_a   1.000
_cell.length_b   1.000
_cell.length_c   1.000
_cell.angle_alpha   90.00
_cell.angle_beta   90.00
_cell.angle_gamma   90.00
#
_symmetry.space_group_name_H-M   'P 1'
#
loop_
_entity.id
_entity.type
_entity.pdbx_description
1 polymer ?
#
loop_
_entity_poly.entity_id
_entity_poly.type
_entity_poly.pdbx_seq_one_letter_code
_entity_poly.pdbx_strand_id
1 'polypeptide(L)'
;TYDGPRKEFKKRYDGGGFGGGKKSDNPDVIYGRDIEDGETIPLEKIVGEMGEVTIRCQVMTVETREIRNEKTIIIMSVTDFTDSIVLKIFTRNEDRDELLGNLKKGAFLIKGVTTIDKFDSELTIGSIVGIKKIADFTTTRMDTSPEKRVELHCHTKMSDMDGVSECKDIVKRAMKWGHKAIAITDHGDVQAFPDANHALSPDDDFKVIYGVEAYLVDDLKDIITDSKGQSLDETFVVFDLETTGFSPDKNKIIEIGAVKVVG
;
A
#
# COMPACT_ATOMS: atom_id res chain seq x y z
N THR A 1 -25.33 38.32 1.76
CA THR A 1 -26.69 37.85 1.95
C THR A 1 -27.29 37.51 0.62
N TYR A 2 -27.34 36.23 0.27
CA TYR A 2 -28.04 35.75 -0.93
C TYR A 2 -29.23 34.93 -0.41
N ASP A 3 -30.38 35.47 -0.56
CA ASP A 3 -31.67 34.88 -0.15
C ASP A 3 -32.33 34.27 -1.38
N GLY A 4 -32.16 32.96 -1.58
CA GLY A 4 -32.83 32.19 -2.62
C GLY A 4 -33.72 31.13 -1.98
N PRO A 5 -34.85 30.72 -2.61
CA PRO A 5 -35.87 29.90 -1.96
C PRO A 5 -35.37 28.50 -1.65
N ARG A 6 -35.40 28.13 -0.35
CA ARG A 6 -35.18 26.76 0.14
C ARG A 6 -36.28 25.84 -0.41
N LYS A 7 -35.90 24.92 -1.32
CA LYS A 7 -36.73 23.75 -1.62
C LYS A 7 -36.71 22.81 -0.43
N GLU A 8 -37.80 22.68 0.27
CA GLU A 8 -38.03 21.63 1.25
C GLU A 8 -38.00 20.27 0.56
N PHE A 9 -36.91 19.54 0.74
CA PHE A 9 -36.91 18.10 0.46
C PHE A 9 -37.61 17.38 1.60
N LYS A 10 -38.85 16.96 1.39
CA LYS A 10 -39.54 16.03 2.27
C LYS A 10 -38.77 14.72 2.32
N LYS A 11 -38.06 14.49 3.43
CA LYS A 11 -37.51 13.20 3.79
C LYS A 11 -38.66 12.18 3.98
N ARG A 12 -38.94 11.40 2.96
CA ARG A 12 -39.52 10.07 3.15
C ARG A 12 -38.35 9.09 3.24
N TYR A 13 -37.81 8.90 4.43
CA TYR A 13 -37.12 7.68 4.77
C TYR A 13 -38.20 6.62 5.09
N ASP A 14 -38.74 6.02 4.08
CA ASP A 14 -39.30 4.69 4.22
C ASP A 14 -38.15 3.76 4.50
N GLY A 15 -38.19 3.09 5.64
CA GLY A 15 -37.23 2.06 6.02
C GLY A 15 -37.28 0.97 4.93
N GLY A 16 -36.42 1.09 3.96
CA GLY A 16 -36.22 0.07 2.93
C GLY A 16 -35.78 -1.19 3.63
N GLY A 17 -36.73 -2.09 3.81
CA GLY A 17 -36.47 -3.44 4.27
C GLY A 17 -35.35 -4.02 3.42
N PHE A 18 -34.47 -4.77 4.06
CA PHE A 18 -33.50 -5.63 3.42
C PHE A 18 -34.25 -6.56 2.45
N GLY A 19 -34.45 -6.09 1.24
CA GLY A 19 -35.14 -6.82 0.22
C GLY A 19 -34.24 -7.95 -0.26
N GLY A 20 -34.66 -9.18 -0.03
CA GLY A 20 -34.33 -10.28 -0.88
C GLY A 20 -34.78 -9.96 -2.31
N GLY A 21 -34.06 -9.09 -3.00
CA GLY A 21 -34.25 -8.86 -4.43
C GLY A 21 -33.88 -10.17 -5.12
N LYS A 22 -34.69 -10.57 -6.13
CA LYS A 22 -34.33 -11.69 -7.00
C LYS A 22 -32.85 -11.58 -7.33
N LYS A 23 -32.07 -12.68 -7.08
CA LYS A 23 -30.69 -12.78 -7.56
C LYS A 23 -30.72 -12.40 -9.03
N SER A 24 -29.83 -11.52 -9.46
CA SER A 24 -29.66 -11.18 -10.86
C SER A 24 -29.32 -12.45 -11.63
N ASP A 25 -29.81 -12.61 -12.84
CA ASP A 25 -29.44 -13.72 -13.73
C ASP A 25 -28.01 -13.58 -14.26
N ASN A 26 -27.35 -12.46 -14.02
CA ASN A 26 -25.96 -12.20 -14.38
C ASN A 26 -25.02 -12.83 -13.35
N PRO A 27 -24.17 -13.81 -13.74
CA PRO A 27 -23.27 -14.52 -12.82
C PRO A 27 -22.19 -13.62 -12.21
N ASP A 28 -21.88 -12.47 -12.82
CA ASP A 28 -20.89 -11.53 -12.30
C ASP A 28 -21.45 -10.65 -11.18
N VAL A 29 -22.77 -10.63 -10.97
CA VAL A 29 -23.40 -9.88 -9.87
C VAL A 29 -23.30 -10.69 -8.58
N ILE A 30 -22.49 -10.18 -7.66
CA ILE A 30 -22.21 -10.82 -6.37
C ILE A 30 -23.24 -10.42 -5.32
N TYR A 31 -23.71 -9.17 -5.39
CA TYR A 31 -24.62 -8.61 -4.38
C TYR A 31 -25.59 -7.61 -5.03
N GLY A 32 -26.84 -7.64 -4.59
CA GLY A 32 -27.87 -6.67 -4.96
C GLY A 32 -28.32 -6.74 -6.40
N ARG A 33 -28.48 -5.60 -7.04
CA ARG A 33 -28.94 -5.45 -8.42
C ARG A 33 -27.79 -5.41 -9.40
N ASP A 34 -28.04 -5.78 -10.65
CA ASP A 34 -27.07 -5.57 -11.73
C ASP A 34 -26.81 -4.06 -11.91
N ILE A 35 -25.57 -3.75 -12.22
CA ILE A 35 -25.10 -2.40 -12.48
C ILE A 35 -24.73 -2.34 -13.97
N GLU A 36 -25.37 -1.45 -14.69
CA GLU A 36 -25.01 -1.18 -16.08
C GLU A 36 -23.60 -0.60 -16.15
N ASP A 37 -22.85 -1.00 -17.16
CA ASP A 37 -21.52 -0.45 -17.42
C ASP A 37 -21.69 1.01 -17.90
N GLY A 38 -21.51 1.96 -16.98
CA GLY A 38 -21.69 3.38 -17.19
C GLY A 38 -20.52 4.19 -16.66
N GLU A 39 -20.71 5.51 -16.55
CA GLU A 39 -19.70 6.39 -15.99
C GLU A 39 -19.43 6.07 -14.51
N THR A 40 -18.17 5.88 -14.19
CA THR A 40 -17.68 5.71 -12.82
C THR A 40 -17.01 6.98 -12.32
N ILE A 41 -17.16 7.25 -11.03
CA ILE A 41 -16.51 8.40 -10.41
C ILE A 41 -15.19 7.93 -9.80
N PRO A 42 -14.03 8.54 -10.14
CA PRO A 42 -12.77 8.30 -9.45
C PRO A 42 -12.88 8.61 -7.95
N LEU A 43 -12.24 7.80 -7.10
CA LEU A 43 -12.33 7.97 -5.65
C LEU A 43 -11.79 9.32 -5.17
N GLU A 44 -10.73 9.84 -5.78
CA GLU A 44 -10.18 11.17 -5.49
C GLU A 44 -11.20 12.32 -5.63
N LYS A 45 -12.28 12.10 -6.39
CA LYS A 45 -13.35 13.09 -6.58
C LYS A 45 -14.48 12.96 -5.58
N ILE A 46 -14.45 11.94 -4.74
CA ILE A 46 -15.46 11.74 -3.68
C ILE A 46 -15.01 12.46 -2.42
N VAL A 47 -15.30 13.75 -2.34
CA VAL A 47 -14.84 14.63 -1.24
C VAL A 47 -15.89 14.86 -0.15
N GLY A 48 -17.05 14.21 -0.21
CA GLY A 48 -18.14 14.38 0.74
C GLY A 48 -19.40 13.57 0.38
N GLU A 49 -20.51 13.87 1.03
CA GLU A 49 -21.80 13.25 0.73
C GLU A 49 -22.33 13.72 -0.64
N MET A 50 -22.13 12.92 -1.67
CA MET A 50 -22.52 13.23 -3.06
C MET A 50 -23.81 12.51 -3.48
N GLY A 51 -24.39 11.69 -2.59
CA GLY A 51 -25.53 10.84 -2.91
C GLY A 51 -25.10 9.51 -3.50
N GLU A 52 -25.87 9.00 -4.48
CA GLU A 52 -25.58 7.73 -5.12
C GLU A 52 -24.42 7.87 -6.12
N VAL A 53 -23.44 6.99 -5.99
CA VAL A 53 -22.23 6.95 -6.82
C VAL A 53 -22.00 5.53 -7.35
N THR A 54 -21.39 5.45 -8.53
CA THR A 54 -20.85 4.20 -9.07
C THR A 54 -19.34 4.32 -9.15
N ILE A 55 -18.65 3.39 -8.52
CA ILE A 55 -17.19 3.34 -8.50
C ILE A 55 -16.68 2.05 -9.12
N ARG A 56 -15.51 2.12 -9.73
CA ARG A 56 -14.70 0.96 -10.12
C ARG A 56 -13.56 0.84 -9.13
N CYS A 57 -13.46 -0.30 -8.44
CA CYS A 57 -12.46 -0.43 -7.38
C CYS A 57 -11.90 -1.83 -7.28
N GLN A 58 -10.75 -1.94 -6.62
CA GLN A 58 -10.11 -3.17 -6.19
C GLN A 58 -10.18 -3.27 -4.66
N VAL A 59 -10.42 -4.47 -4.15
CA VAL A 59 -10.47 -4.72 -2.71
C VAL A 59 -9.06 -4.81 -2.15
N MET A 60 -8.78 -4.04 -1.12
CA MET A 60 -7.54 -4.06 -0.34
C MET A 60 -7.67 -4.96 0.89
N THR A 61 -8.67 -4.68 1.73
CA THR A 61 -8.93 -5.45 2.96
C THR A 61 -10.43 -5.71 3.10
N VAL A 62 -10.75 -6.83 3.77
CA VAL A 62 -12.12 -7.17 4.14
C VAL A 62 -12.12 -7.60 5.59
N GLU A 63 -12.93 -6.94 6.39
CA GLU A 63 -13.15 -7.23 7.80
C GLU A 63 -14.64 -7.49 8.04
N THR A 64 -14.95 -8.22 9.11
CA THR A 64 -16.33 -8.50 9.49
C THR A 64 -16.57 -8.17 10.94
N ARG A 65 -17.75 -7.65 11.24
CA ARG A 65 -18.21 -7.38 12.61
C ARG A 65 -19.62 -7.89 12.78
N GLU A 66 -19.80 -8.82 13.68
CA GLU A 66 -21.15 -9.28 14.06
C GLU A 66 -21.88 -8.21 14.86
N ILE A 67 -23.16 -8.06 14.55
CA ILE A 67 -24.05 -7.12 15.24
C ILE A 67 -25.32 -7.87 15.71
N ARG A 68 -26.17 -7.16 16.44
CA ARG A 68 -27.42 -7.74 16.95
C ARG A 68 -28.33 -8.21 15.81
N ASN A 69 -29.23 -9.14 16.10
CA ASN A 69 -30.24 -9.69 15.20
C ASN A 69 -29.69 -10.51 14.04
N GLU A 70 -28.70 -11.38 14.31
CA GLU A 70 -28.13 -12.32 13.32
C GLU A 70 -27.65 -11.63 12.04
N LYS A 71 -27.05 -10.46 12.18
CA LYS A 71 -26.50 -9.66 11.10
C LYS A 71 -25.00 -9.46 11.26
N THR A 72 -24.33 -9.35 10.14
CA THR A 72 -22.90 -9.01 10.05
C THR A 72 -22.74 -7.75 9.22
N ILE A 73 -21.85 -6.88 9.64
CA ILE A 73 -21.32 -5.80 8.82
C ILE A 73 -20.04 -6.31 8.18
N ILE A 74 -19.96 -6.26 6.85
CA ILE A 74 -18.73 -6.44 6.09
C ILE A 74 -18.18 -5.05 5.83
N ILE A 75 -16.96 -4.81 6.28
CA ILE A 75 -16.22 -3.57 6.12
C ILE A 75 -15.11 -3.83 5.11
N MET A 76 -15.11 -3.09 4.01
CA MET A 76 -14.12 -3.27 2.94
C MET A 76 -13.38 -1.96 2.71
N SER A 77 -12.06 -2.01 2.70
CA SER A 77 -11.26 -0.92 2.14
C SER A 77 -11.00 -1.21 0.67
N VAL A 78 -11.31 -0.25 -0.18
CA VAL A 78 -11.16 -0.38 -1.64
C VAL A 78 -10.40 0.79 -2.21
N THR A 79 -9.76 0.58 -3.36
CA THR A 79 -9.02 1.61 -4.09
C THR A 79 -9.27 1.51 -5.59
N ASP A 80 -9.20 2.63 -6.28
CA ASP A 80 -9.11 2.71 -7.74
C ASP A 80 -7.73 3.22 -8.19
N PHE A 81 -6.76 3.25 -7.25
CA PHE A 81 -5.40 3.79 -7.39
C PHE A 81 -5.31 5.32 -7.47
N THR A 82 -6.42 6.04 -7.41
CA THR A 82 -6.43 7.51 -7.23
C THR A 82 -6.56 7.86 -5.75
N ASP A 83 -7.37 7.09 -5.02
CA ASP A 83 -7.58 7.20 -3.58
C ASP A 83 -8.11 5.87 -3.01
N SER A 84 -8.51 5.86 -1.75
CA SER A 84 -9.15 4.72 -1.08
C SER A 84 -10.36 5.16 -0.26
N ILE A 85 -11.36 4.28 -0.15
CA ILE A 85 -12.56 4.54 0.65
C ILE A 85 -13.04 3.27 1.33
N VAL A 86 -13.74 3.43 2.45
CA VAL A 86 -14.36 2.33 3.18
C VAL A 86 -15.79 2.11 2.69
N LEU A 87 -16.13 0.84 2.48
CA LEU A 87 -17.49 0.39 2.15
C LEU A 87 -18.05 -0.38 3.33
N LYS A 88 -19.33 -0.19 3.65
CA LYS A 88 -20.04 -0.94 4.70
C LYS A 88 -21.26 -1.65 4.12
N ILE A 89 -21.25 -2.98 4.18
CA ILE A 89 -22.32 -3.84 3.69
C ILE A 89 -22.96 -4.55 4.88
N PHE A 90 -24.28 -4.47 4.99
CA PHE A 90 -25.04 -5.18 6.01
C PHE A 90 -25.61 -6.45 5.40
N THR A 91 -25.26 -7.60 5.95
CA THR A 91 -25.75 -8.91 5.48
C THR A 91 -26.27 -9.76 6.65
N ARG A 92 -27.00 -10.82 6.35
CA ARG A 92 -27.37 -11.84 7.33
C ARG A 92 -26.17 -12.75 7.59
N ASN A 93 -26.10 -13.35 8.78
CA ASN A 93 -25.01 -14.28 9.10
C ASN A 93 -24.99 -15.49 8.17
N GLU A 94 -26.16 -15.95 7.70
CA GLU A 94 -26.28 -17.06 6.76
C GLU A 94 -25.65 -16.80 5.38
N ASP A 95 -25.71 -15.54 4.90
CA ASP A 95 -25.19 -15.14 3.59
C ASP A 95 -23.73 -14.66 3.65
N ARG A 96 -23.18 -14.50 4.86
CA ARG A 96 -21.85 -13.90 5.10
C ARG A 96 -20.73 -14.62 4.37
N ASP A 97 -20.66 -15.93 4.55
CA ASP A 97 -19.51 -16.73 4.10
C ASP A 97 -19.46 -16.84 2.57
N GLU A 98 -20.62 -16.95 1.92
CA GLU A 98 -20.73 -16.91 0.44
C GLU A 98 -20.25 -15.55 -0.09
N LEU A 99 -20.74 -14.46 0.53
CA LEU A 99 -20.38 -13.11 0.09
C LEU A 99 -18.89 -12.82 0.33
N LEU A 100 -18.34 -13.20 1.47
CA LEU A 100 -16.91 -13.06 1.77
C LEU A 100 -16.03 -13.84 0.79
N GLY A 101 -16.43 -15.07 0.44
CA GLY A 101 -15.70 -15.87 -0.54
C GLY A 101 -15.53 -15.16 -1.89
N ASN A 102 -16.55 -14.43 -2.30
CA ASN A 102 -16.57 -13.68 -3.55
C ASN A 102 -15.85 -12.32 -3.47
N LEU A 103 -15.78 -11.69 -2.28
CA LEU A 103 -15.24 -10.34 -2.11
C LEU A 103 -13.76 -10.28 -1.71
N LYS A 104 -13.15 -11.40 -1.32
CA LYS A 104 -11.77 -11.41 -0.77
C LYS A 104 -10.71 -10.84 -1.70
N LYS A 105 -10.86 -11.02 -3.01
CA LYS A 105 -9.90 -10.53 -4.02
C LYS A 105 -10.64 -10.28 -5.34
N GLY A 106 -10.33 -9.19 -6.00
CA GLY A 106 -10.83 -8.90 -7.33
C GLY A 106 -11.13 -7.43 -7.54
N ALA A 107 -11.51 -7.14 -8.77
CA ALA A 107 -11.96 -5.82 -9.18
C ALA A 107 -13.48 -5.83 -9.31
N PHE A 108 -14.11 -4.76 -8.87
CA PHE A 108 -15.57 -4.65 -8.80
C PHE A 108 -16.07 -3.30 -9.29
N LEU A 109 -17.24 -3.33 -9.87
CA LEU A 109 -18.09 -2.17 -10.04
C LEU A 109 -19.07 -2.16 -8.86
N ILE A 110 -19.09 -1.08 -8.12
CA ILE A 110 -19.91 -0.96 -6.90
C ILE A 110 -20.75 0.30 -6.99
N LYS A 111 -22.05 0.14 -6.75
CA LYS A 111 -22.98 1.25 -6.67
C LYS A 111 -23.52 1.36 -5.24
N GLY A 112 -23.43 2.55 -4.66
CA GLY A 112 -23.87 2.81 -3.31
C GLY A 112 -24.01 4.30 -3.03
N VAL A 113 -24.29 4.65 -1.79
CA VAL A 113 -24.52 6.04 -1.36
C VAL A 113 -23.36 6.49 -0.48
N THR A 114 -22.76 7.62 -0.84
CA THR A 114 -21.75 8.28 0.00
C THR A 114 -22.39 8.87 1.23
N THR A 115 -21.82 8.61 2.40
CA THR A 115 -22.31 9.09 3.68
C THR A 115 -21.17 9.26 4.68
N ILE A 116 -21.32 10.20 5.59
CA ILE A 116 -20.42 10.29 6.75
C ILE A 116 -20.93 9.32 7.82
N ASP A 117 -20.10 8.35 8.18
CA ASP A 117 -20.43 7.39 9.22
C ASP A 117 -20.55 8.10 10.58
N LYS A 118 -21.58 7.73 11.35
CA LYS A 118 -21.90 8.41 12.62
C LYS A 118 -20.98 7.99 13.78
N PHE A 119 -20.23 6.88 13.64
CA PHE A 119 -19.40 6.34 14.71
C PHE A 119 -17.97 6.85 14.65
N ASP A 120 -17.40 6.87 13.44
CA ASP A 120 -16.01 7.28 13.21
C ASP A 120 -15.88 8.63 12.51
N SER A 121 -17.01 9.21 12.05
CA SER A 121 -17.05 10.47 11.30
C SER A 121 -16.26 10.43 9.98
N GLU A 122 -16.02 9.23 9.46
CA GLU A 122 -15.33 9.04 8.19
C GLU A 122 -16.30 9.00 7.02
N LEU A 123 -15.83 9.45 5.86
CA LEU A 123 -16.58 9.35 4.61
C LEU A 123 -16.57 7.89 4.13
N THR A 124 -17.74 7.30 3.96
CA THR A 124 -17.92 5.91 3.57
C THR A 124 -18.93 5.78 2.45
N ILE A 125 -18.94 4.64 1.75
CA ILE A 125 -20.03 4.27 0.88
C ILE A 125 -20.84 3.16 1.56
N GLY A 126 -22.07 3.48 1.87
CA GLY A 126 -23.07 2.56 2.42
C GLY A 126 -24.24 2.37 1.50
N SER A 127 -25.35 1.77 2.03
CA SER A 127 -26.56 1.52 1.23
C SER A 127 -26.26 0.96 -0.15
N ILE A 128 -25.44 -0.10 -0.17
CA ILE A 128 -24.94 -0.70 -1.41
C ILE A 128 -26.11 -1.23 -2.23
N VAL A 129 -26.24 -0.74 -3.46
CA VAL A 129 -27.29 -1.11 -4.42
C VAL A 129 -26.91 -2.39 -5.14
N GLY A 130 -25.65 -2.51 -5.52
CA GLY A 130 -25.12 -3.68 -6.21
C GLY A 130 -23.60 -3.74 -6.19
N ILE A 131 -23.08 -4.97 -6.36
CA ILE A 131 -21.66 -5.27 -6.56
C ILE A 131 -21.55 -6.24 -7.72
N LYS A 132 -20.82 -5.85 -8.76
CA LYS A 132 -20.56 -6.64 -9.95
C LYS A 132 -19.06 -6.86 -10.10
N LYS A 133 -18.65 -8.10 -10.35
CA LYS A 133 -17.27 -8.44 -10.67
C LYS A 133 -16.92 -7.93 -12.06
N ILE A 134 -15.74 -7.33 -12.19
CA ILE A 134 -15.20 -6.85 -13.45
C ILE A 134 -13.80 -7.40 -13.70
N ALA A 135 -13.30 -7.24 -14.91
CA ALA A 135 -11.93 -7.57 -15.25
C ALA A 135 -10.96 -6.70 -14.39
N ASP A 136 -9.86 -7.28 -14.01
CA ASP A 136 -8.79 -6.56 -13.30
C ASP A 136 -8.28 -5.41 -14.19
N PHE A 137 -8.29 -4.21 -13.64
CA PHE A 137 -7.83 -2.99 -14.30
C PHE A 137 -6.50 -2.48 -13.73
N THR A 138 -5.84 -3.30 -12.92
CA THR A 138 -4.54 -2.96 -12.35
C THR A 138 -3.51 -2.78 -13.46
N THR A 139 -2.96 -1.58 -13.57
CA THR A 139 -1.85 -1.33 -14.46
C THR A 139 -0.55 -1.60 -13.70
N THR A 140 0.23 -2.55 -14.18
CA THR A 140 1.58 -2.79 -13.66
C THR A 140 2.61 -2.23 -14.63
N ARG A 141 3.62 -1.55 -14.09
CA ARG A 141 4.77 -1.16 -14.93
C ARG A 141 5.42 -2.41 -15.51
N MET A 142 5.68 -2.37 -16.80
CA MET A 142 6.35 -3.42 -17.54
C MET A 142 7.57 -2.84 -18.25
N ASP A 143 8.64 -3.60 -18.27
CA ASP A 143 9.73 -3.32 -19.19
C ASP A 143 9.30 -3.73 -20.60
N THR A 144 9.15 -2.76 -21.49
CA THR A 144 8.75 -2.97 -22.90
C THR A 144 9.92 -2.95 -23.84
N SER A 145 11.16 -2.86 -23.35
CA SER A 145 12.36 -2.90 -24.18
C SER A 145 12.44 -4.22 -24.93
N PRO A 146 12.74 -4.20 -26.24
CA PRO A 146 12.89 -5.43 -27.03
C PRO A 146 14.09 -6.27 -26.56
N GLU A 147 15.15 -5.63 -26.10
CA GLU A 147 16.32 -6.24 -25.50
C GLU A 147 16.35 -5.92 -23.99
N LYS A 148 16.42 -6.96 -23.18
CA LYS A 148 16.40 -6.84 -21.70
C LYS A 148 17.81 -6.67 -21.17
N ARG A 149 17.99 -5.63 -20.36
CA ARG A 149 19.24 -5.43 -19.61
C ARG A 149 19.24 -6.28 -18.34
N VAL A 150 20.38 -6.82 -17.97
CA VAL A 150 20.59 -7.41 -16.65
C VAL A 150 20.90 -6.28 -15.67
N GLU A 151 20.12 -6.19 -14.59
CA GLU A 151 20.42 -5.26 -13.50
C GLU A 151 21.55 -5.84 -12.65
N LEU A 152 22.64 -5.10 -12.52
CA LEU A 152 23.84 -5.53 -11.81
C LEU A 152 24.07 -4.81 -10.48
N HIS A 153 23.24 -3.81 -10.15
CA HIS A 153 23.35 -3.03 -8.93
C HIS A 153 21.94 -2.78 -8.37
N CYS A 154 21.52 -3.57 -7.41
CA CYS A 154 20.17 -3.51 -6.87
C CYS A 154 20.17 -3.74 -5.35
N HIS A 155 19.50 -2.84 -4.64
CA HIS A 155 19.36 -2.89 -3.19
C HIS A 155 17.95 -3.36 -2.81
N THR A 156 17.89 -4.21 -1.81
CA THR A 156 16.67 -4.65 -1.16
C THR A 156 16.43 -3.85 0.12
N LYS A 157 15.34 -4.14 0.84
CA LYS A 157 15.10 -3.55 2.17
C LYS A 157 16.17 -3.91 3.21
N MET A 158 17.09 -4.84 2.91
CA MET A 158 18.22 -5.16 3.77
C MET A 158 19.30 -4.07 3.71
N SER A 159 19.33 -3.27 2.65
CA SER A 159 20.09 -2.01 2.61
C SER A 159 19.36 -0.97 3.46
N ASP A 160 19.70 -0.93 4.75
CA ASP A 160 19.04 -0.09 5.74
C ASP A 160 19.09 1.40 5.35
N MET A 161 17.97 2.12 5.55
CA MET A 161 17.76 3.53 5.17
C MET A 161 17.83 3.83 3.65
N ASP A 162 17.98 2.83 2.78
CA ASP A 162 18.08 3.00 1.33
C ASP A 162 17.02 2.17 0.58
N GLY A 163 17.03 0.86 0.71
CA GLY A 163 16.11 -0.04 0.04
C GLY A 163 14.78 -0.20 0.79
N VAL A 164 13.66 -0.25 0.05
CA VAL A 164 12.32 -0.46 0.64
C VAL A 164 11.62 -1.73 0.11
N SER A 165 12.12 -2.31 -0.98
CA SER A 165 11.50 -3.45 -1.65
C SER A 165 11.97 -4.78 -1.08
N GLU A 166 11.02 -5.73 -0.94
CA GLU A 166 11.35 -7.11 -0.59
C GLU A 166 12.19 -7.75 -1.71
N CYS A 167 13.24 -8.48 -1.35
CA CYS A 167 14.09 -9.17 -2.30
C CYS A 167 13.30 -10.09 -3.23
N LYS A 168 12.37 -10.86 -2.67
CA LYS A 168 11.50 -11.77 -3.42
C LYS A 168 10.64 -11.04 -4.47
N ASP A 169 10.16 -9.85 -4.16
CA ASP A 169 9.33 -9.06 -5.09
C ASP A 169 10.17 -8.49 -6.23
N ILE A 170 11.41 -8.07 -5.94
CA ILE A 170 12.37 -7.62 -6.94
C ILE A 170 12.69 -8.75 -7.93
N VAL A 171 13.05 -9.92 -7.44
CA VAL A 171 13.37 -11.10 -8.27
C VAL A 171 12.18 -11.49 -9.14
N LYS A 172 10.99 -11.62 -8.56
CA LYS A 172 9.77 -11.96 -9.30
C LYS A 172 9.39 -10.89 -10.33
N ARG A 173 9.65 -9.63 -10.04
CA ARG A 173 9.41 -8.53 -10.98
C ARG A 173 10.33 -8.63 -12.18
N ALA A 174 11.61 -8.87 -11.98
CA ALA A 174 12.58 -9.05 -13.06
C ALA A 174 12.21 -10.26 -13.94
N MET A 175 11.83 -11.38 -13.34
CA MET A 175 11.32 -12.56 -14.07
C MET A 175 10.09 -12.20 -14.90
N LYS A 176 9.09 -11.54 -14.30
CA LYS A 176 7.86 -11.12 -14.99
C LYS A 176 8.13 -10.19 -16.16
N TRP A 177 9.17 -9.38 -16.09
CA TRP A 177 9.59 -8.48 -17.17
C TRP A 177 10.39 -9.18 -18.29
N GLY A 178 10.73 -10.47 -18.10
CA GLY A 178 11.48 -11.27 -19.06
C GLY A 178 12.98 -11.05 -19.01
N HIS A 179 13.51 -10.48 -17.93
CA HIS A 179 14.94 -10.43 -17.69
C HIS A 179 15.49 -11.86 -17.51
N LYS A 180 16.77 -12.06 -17.78
CA LYS A 180 17.45 -13.35 -17.63
C LYS A 180 18.20 -13.49 -16.31
N ALA A 181 18.53 -12.38 -15.70
CA ALA A 181 19.23 -12.34 -14.42
C ALA A 181 19.00 -11.01 -13.71
N ILE A 182 19.30 -10.99 -12.41
CA ILE A 182 19.43 -9.79 -11.59
C ILE A 182 20.52 -9.99 -10.54
N ALA A 183 21.29 -8.96 -10.23
CA ALA A 183 22.19 -8.96 -9.08
C ALA A 183 21.48 -8.39 -7.86
N ILE A 184 21.73 -8.98 -6.70
CA ILE A 184 21.36 -8.43 -5.39
C ILE A 184 22.66 -7.98 -4.73
N THR A 185 22.77 -6.69 -4.46
CA THR A 185 24.02 -6.03 -4.04
C THR A 185 23.74 -5.04 -2.91
N ASP A 186 23.23 -5.54 -1.79
CA ASP A 186 22.91 -4.71 -0.63
C ASP A 186 24.18 -4.08 -0.01
N HIS A 187 23.99 -2.98 0.70
CA HIS A 187 25.05 -2.24 1.36
C HIS A 187 25.65 -3.03 2.53
N GLY A 188 26.89 -3.49 2.37
CA GLY A 188 27.71 -4.09 3.43
C GLY A 188 27.20 -5.39 4.00
N ASP A 189 26.12 -5.98 3.44
CA ASP A 189 25.54 -7.22 3.94
C ASP A 189 25.08 -8.17 2.82
N VAL A 190 24.69 -9.38 3.22
CA VAL A 190 24.25 -10.45 2.35
C VAL A 190 22.95 -11.12 2.85
N GLN A 191 22.21 -10.43 3.68
CA GLN A 191 21.01 -11.00 4.37
C GLN A 191 19.89 -11.36 3.39
N ALA A 192 19.81 -10.70 2.25
CA ALA A 192 18.80 -10.99 1.23
C ALA A 192 19.04 -12.29 0.45
N PHE A 193 20.21 -12.92 0.53
CA PHE A 193 20.56 -14.08 -0.31
C PHE A 193 19.65 -15.29 -0.11
N PRO A 194 19.27 -15.71 1.11
CA PRO A 194 18.32 -16.80 1.29
C PRO A 194 16.97 -16.50 0.62
N ASP A 195 16.45 -15.30 0.75
CA ASP A 195 15.18 -14.88 0.15
C ASP A 195 15.24 -14.85 -1.38
N ALA A 196 16.36 -14.37 -1.93
CA ALA A 196 16.61 -14.40 -3.36
C ALA A 196 16.63 -15.83 -3.92
N ASN A 197 17.30 -16.74 -3.20
CA ASN A 197 17.38 -18.14 -3.58
C ASN A 197 16.01 -18.84 -3.51
N HIS A 198 15.26 -18.61 -2.45
CA HIS A 198 13.92 -19.17 -2.27
C HIS A 198 12.85 -18.53 -3.19
N ALA A 199 13.14 -17.41 -3.84
CA ALA A 199 12.25 -16.83 -4.83
C ALA A 199 12.23 -17.61 -6.15
N LEU A 200 13.21 -18.46 -6.39
CA LEU A 200 13.37 -19.28 -7.60
C LEU A 200 12.88 -20.70 -7.39
N SER A 201 12.37 -21.26 -8.46
CA SER A 201 12.15 -22.71 -8.59
C SER A 201 13.32 -23.35 -9.38
N PRO A 202 13.62 -24.64 -9.17
CA PRO A 202 14.72 -25.30 -9.89
C PRO A 202 14.59 -25.26 -11.41
N ASP A 203 13.38 -25.15 -11.93
CA ASP A 203 13.08 -25.14 -13.36
C ASP A 203 13.03 -23.72 -13.98
N ASP A 204 13.25 -22.66 -13.18
CA ASP A 204 13.23 -21.30 -13.69
C ASP A 204 14.47 -21.00 -14.53
N ASP A 205 14.29 -20.55 -15.77
CA ASP A 205 15.37 -20.04 -16.64
C ASP A 205 15.73 -18.58 -16.24
N PHE A 206 16.13 -18.43 -14.98
CA PHE A 206 16.48 -17.13 -14.40
C PHE A 206 17.63 -17.28 -13.41
N LYS A 207 18.56 -16.30 -13.41
CA LYS A 207 19.74 -16.34 -12.56
C LYS A 207 19.75 -15.16 -11.57
N VAL A 208 19.90 -15.45 -10.28
CA VAL A 208 20.30 -14.45 -9.29
C VAL A 208 21.82 -14.42 -9.22
N ILE A 209 22.38 -13.23 -9.30
CA ILE A 209 23.80 -12.92 -9.12
C ILE A 209 23.93 -12.39 -7.69
N TYR A 210 24.68 -13.10 -6.86
CA TYR A 210 24.91 -12.74 -5.48
C TYR A 210 26.13 -11.82 -5.38
N GLY A 211 25.93 -10.61 -4.88
CA GLY A 211 26.96 -9.60 -4.75
C GLY A 211 26.76 -8.77 -3.48
N VAL A 212 27.65 -7.86 -3.23
CA VAL A 212 27.58 -6.92 -2.11
C VAL A 212 28.19 -5.60 -2.53
N GLU A 213 27.58 -4.49 -2.16
CA GLU A 213 28.23 -3.20 -2.22
C GLU A 213 29.14 -3.05 -1.01
N ALA A 214 30.43 -3.37 -1.20
CA ALA A 214 31.38 -3.42 -0.13
C ALA A 214 31.95 -2.04 0.18
N TYR A 215 32.26 -1.81 1.45
CA TYR A 215 32.98 -0.63 1.88
C TYR A 215 34.48 -0.92 1.92
N LEU A 216 35.25 -0.22 1.08
CA LEU A 216 36.70 -0.29 1.12
C LEU A 216 37.22 0.75 2.11
N VAL A 217 37.80 0.27 3.19
CA VAL A 217 38.44 1.11 4.21
C VAL A 217 39.95 1.07 4.04
N ASP A 218 40.59 2.23 4.02
CA ASP A 218 42.03 2.34 4.09
C ASP A 218 42.47 2.25 5.57
N ASP A 219 42.84 1.04 5.98
CA ASP A 219 43.26 0.72 7.34
C ASP A 219 44.70 1.23 7.70
N LEU A 220 45.37 1.83 6.71
CA LEU A 220 46.63 2.53 6.93
C LEU A 220 46.41 3.97 7.42
N LYS A 221 45.18 4.49 7.33
CA LYS A 221 44.84 5.79 7.91
C LYS A 221 44.54 5.65 9.40
N ASP A 222 45.22 6.45 10.18
CA ASP A 222 44.89 6.57 11.61
C ASP A 222 43.44 7.08 11.77
N ILE A 223 42.63 6.33 12.50
CA ILE A 223 41.29 6.76 12.91
C ILE A 223 41.31 7.80 14.02
N ILE A 224 42.47 7.97 14.64
CA ILE A 224 42.73 8.99 15.69
C ILE A 224 43.73 9.99 15.13
N THR A 225 43.29 11.24 14.98
CA THR A 225 44.19 12.36 14.63
C THR A 225 44.53 13.17 15.85
N ASP A 226 45.75 13.71 15.91
CA ASP A 226 46.25 14.56 16.99
C ASP A 226 46.18 13.91 18.40
N SER A 227 46.36 12.58 18.44
CA SER A 227 46.42 11.83 19.69
C SER A 227 47.49 12.41 20.62
N LYS A 228 47.12 12.65 21.88
CA LYS A 228 48.01 13.04 22.95
C LYS A 228 48.29 11.89 23.94
N GLY A 229 47.89 10.66 23.55
CA GLY A 229 48.08 9.47 24.36
C GLY A 229 47.11 9.37 25.53
N GLN A 230 45.92 9.96 25.43
CA GLN A 230 44.89 9.86 26.45
C GLN A 230 44.46 8.40 26.67
N SER A 231 44.25 8.06 27.94
CA SER A 231 43.60 6.81 28.34
C SER A 231 42.09 6.90 28.12
N LEU A 232 41.45 5.76 27.90
CA LEU A 232 39.98 5.68 27.83
C LEU A 232 39.30 6.03 29.16
N ASP A 233 40.04 6.02 30.27
CA ASP A 233 39.58 6.39 31.62
C ASP A 233 39.67 7.91 31.88
N GLU A 234 40.07 8.71 30.88
CA GLU A 234 40.09 10.16 30.97
C GLU A 234 38.78 10.81 30.55
N THR A 235 38.74 12.13 30.60
CA THR A 235 37.56 12.87 30.17
C THR A 235 37.52 13.03 28.66
N PHE A 236 36.39 12.65 28.06
CA PHE A 236 36.09 12.84 26.64
C PHE A 236 34.88 13.74 26.45
N VAL A 237 34.84 14.43 25.33
CA VAL A 237 33.63 15.05 24.80
C VAL A 237 33.22 14.26 23.55
N VAL A 238 32.07 13.61 23.63
CA VAL A 238 31.42 12.93 22.50
C VAL A 238 30.44 13.91 21.91
N PHE A 239 30.53 14.14 20.62
CA PHE A 239 29.64 15.09 19.96
C PHE A 239 29.19 14.54 18.61
N ASP A 240 28.04 15.02 18.17
CA ASP A 240 27.43 14.75 16.89
C ASP A 240 26.97 16.06 16.23
N LEU A 241 26.91 16.09 14.90
CA LEU A 241 26.61 17.28 14.13
C LEU A 241 25.50 17.02 13.13
N GLU A 242 24.45 17.85 13.16
CA GLU A 242 23.51 17.95 12.08
C GLU A 242 23.95 19.06 11.11
N THR A 243 23.88 18.76 9.82
CA THR A 243 24.41 19.66 8.79
C THR A 243 23.45 19.79 7.60
N THR A 244 23.65 20.81 6.77
CA THR A 244 22.89 20.97 5.51
C THR A 244 23.39 20.05 4.39
N GLY A 245 24.34 19.16 4.64
CA GLY A 245 24.91 18.16 3.72
C GLY A 245 26.35 17.77 4.13
N PHE A 246 26.98 16.91 3.34
CA PHE A 246 28.22 16.24 3.72
C PHE A 246 29.54 17.00 3.35
N SER A 247 29.45 18.11 2.63
CA SER A 247 30.66 18.85 2.25
C SER A 247 31.06 19.85 3.32
N PRO A 248 32.23 19.71 3.97
CA PRO A 248 32.68 20.66 5.00
C PRO A 248 32.92 22.08 4.47
N ASP A 249 33.21 22.21 3.17
CA ASP A 249 33.47 23.50 2.54
C ASP A 249 32.19 24.23 2.09
N LYS A 250 31.10 23.50 1.83
CA LYS A 250 29.88 24.04 1.21
C LYS A 250 28.68 24.03 2.14
N ASN A 251 28.66 23.15 3.11
CA ASN A 251 27.54 22.95 3.99
C ASN A 251 27.78 23.56 5.38
N LYS A 252 26.70 23.80 6.09
CA LYS A 252 26.70 24.47 7.39
C LYS A 252 26.25 23.50 8.46
N ILE A 253 26.80 23.64 9.65
CA ILE A 253 26.32 22.97 10.85
C ILE A 253 25.04 23.69 11.29
N ILE A 254 23.98 22.95 11.56
CA ILE A 254 22.69 23.44 12.02
C ILE A 254 22.39 23.02 13.46
N GLU A 255 22.96 21.94 13.92
CA GLU A 255 22.83 21.48 15.30
C GLU A 255 24.12 20.80 15.77
N ILE A 256 24.45 20.95 17.06
CA ILE A 256 25.56 20.27 17.71
C ILE A 256 25.04 19.64 19.03
N GLY A 257 25.03 18.31 19.06
CA GLY A 257 24.81 17.54 20.29
C GLY A 257 26.17 17.19 20.93
N ALA A 258 26.35 17.43 22.21
CA ALA A 258 27.59 17.08 22.86
C ALA A 258 27.38 16.58 24.31
N VAL A 259 28.14 15.53 24.68
CA VAL A 259 28.13 14.95 26.03
C VAL A 259 29.56 14.86 26.56
N LYS A 260 29.77 15.31 27.77
CA LYS A 260 31.02 15.10 28.51
C LYS A 260 30.96 13.75 29.24
N VAL A 261 31.89 12.87 28.92
CA VAL A 261 32.04 11.57 29.54
C VAL A 261 33.29 11.66 30.43
N VAL A 262 33.18 11.23 31.68
CA VAL A 262 34.26 11.16 32.64
C VAL A 262 34.43 9.69 33.02
N GLY A 263 35.60 9.13 32.76
CA GLY A 263 35.97 7.76 33.07
C GLY A 263 36.15 7.50 34.56
#